data_319460a84682b2fe0b9fc9ae226d5587
#
_entry.id   319460a84682b2fe0b9fc9ae226d5587
#
_cell.length_a   1.000
_cell.length_b   1.000
_cell.length_c   1.000
_cell.angle_alpha   90.00
_cell.angle_beta   90.00
_cell.angle_gamma   90.00
#
_symmetry.space_group_name_H-M   'P 1'
#
loop_
_entity.id
_entity.type
_entity.pdbx_description
1 polymer ?
#
loop_
_entity_poly.entity_id
_entity_poly.type
_entity_poly.pdbx_seq_one_letter_code
_entity_poly.pdbx_strand_id
1 'polypeptide(L)'
;TVGFIQKLPTTLVAAFKSTLEEAKDANLLLHVVDASHPEHRTQYDTVNQIINDLNMDQIPQAVIFNKKDLCTEAQASPVAKSPYVFVSSRDENDKDKVKNLMIDEIKRHLNYYEETVDSVNANRLYFLKQNTLVEELHFNEESETYSVKGYKK
;
A
#
# COMPACT_ATOMS: atom_id res chain seq x y z
N THR A 1 1.25 -16.32 5.02
CA THR A 1 2.45 -17.18 4.89
C THR A 1 3.58 -16.73 5.79
N VAL A 2 3.79 -15.43 6.00
CA VAL A 2 4.85 -14.88 6.86
C VAL A 2 4.63 -15.20 8.34
N GLY A 3 3.41 -15.37 8.81
CA GLY A 3 3.08 -15.76 10.18
C GLY A 3 3.65 -17.12 10.63
N PHE A 4 4.10 -17.95 9.70
CA PHE A 4 4.77 -19.23 10.01
C PHE A 4 6.26 -19.08 10.38
N ILE A 5 6.85 -17.88 10.24
CA ILE A 5 8.31 -17.66 10.41
C ILE A 5 8.81 -18.01 11.80
N GLN A 6 7.99 -17.86 12.84
CA GLN A 6 8.38 -18.22 14.22
C GLN A 6 8.67 -19.71 14.42
N LYS A 7 8.20 -20.59 13.52
CA LYS A 7 8.37 -22.06 13.62
C LYS A 7 9.08 -22.66 12.41
N LEU A 8 9.61 -21.83 11.49
CA LEU A 8 10.29 -22.32 10.29
C LEU A 8 11.75 -22.74 10.60
N PRO A 9 12.22 -23.85 9.99
CA PRO A 9 13.63 -24.17 9.96
C PRO A 9 14.47 -23.02 9.36
N THR A 10 15.70 -22.84 9.85
CA THR A 10 16.59 -21.75 9.40
C THR A 10 16.83 -21.71 7.89
N THR A 11 16.81 -22.87 7.23
CA THR A 11 16.93 -23.01 5.77
C THR A 11 15.74 -22.41 5.02
N LEU A 12 14.52 -22.56 5.55
CA LEU A 12 13.31 -21.97 4.96
C LEU A 12 13.22 -20.46 5.22
N VAL A 13 13.74 -19.99 6.35
CA VAL A 13 13.87 -18.56 6.63
C VAL A 13 14.78 -17.88 5.61
N ALA A 14 15.89 -18.53 5.23
CA ALA A 14 16.82 -17.99 4.24
C ALA A 14 16.18 -17.90 2.84
N ALA A 15 15.47 -18.96 2.40
CA ALA A 15 14.75 -18.95 1.13
C ALA A 15 13.63 -17.89 1.10
N PHE A 16 12.95 -17.70 2.22
CA PHE A 16 11.90 -16.69 2.35
C PHE A 16 12.47 -15.26 2.33
N LYS A 17 13.62 -15.04 2.96
CA LYS A 17 14.35 -13.76 2.87
C LYS A 17 14.68 -13.40 1.44
N SER A 18 15.17 -14.37 0.64
CA SER A 18 15.47 -14.15 -0.78
C SER A 18 14.23 -13.68 -1.57
N THR A 19 13.07 -14.30 -1.32
CA THR A 19 11.80 -13.86 -1.96
C THR A 19 11.38 -12.46 -1.52
N LEU A 20 11.60 -12.11 -0.23
CA LEU A 20 11.29 -10.78 0.28
C LEU A 20 12.27 -9.71 -0.23
N GLU A 21 13.48 -10.09 -0.63
CA GLU A 21 14.44 -9.14 -1.21
C GLU A 21 13.92 -8.50 -2.51
N GLU A 22 13.08 -9.20 -3.26
CA GLU A 22 12.39 -8.63 -4.44
C GLU A 22 11.48 -7.45 -4.07
N ALA A 23 11.00 -7.38 -2.81
CA ALA A 23 10.17 -6.28 -2.33
C ALA A 23 10.96 -4.99 -2.05
N LYS A 24 12.31 -5.01 -2.10
CA LYS A 24 13.13 -3.81 -1.89
C LYS A 24 12.88 -2.71 -2.94
N ASP A 25 12.44 -3.10 -4.12
CA ASP A 25 12.12 -2.17 -5.21
C ASP A 25 10.65 -1.70 -5.17
N ALA A 26 9.88 -2.09 -4.15
CA ALA A 26 8.49 -1.69 -4.01
C ALA A 26 8.36 -0.20 -3.66
N ASN A 27 7.31 0.44 -4.14
CA ASN A 27 6.97 1.82 -3.77
C ASN A 27 6.11 1.89 -2.50
N LEU A 28 5.50 0.78 -2.10
CA LEU A 28 4.67 0.64 -0.90
C LEU A 28 4.66 -0.82 -0.46
N LEU A 29 4.85 -1.08 0.83
CA LEU A 29 4.66 -2.38 1.45
C LEU A 29 3.28 -2.47 2.08
N LEU A 30 2.51 -3.49 1.71
CA LEU A 30 1.23 -3.80 2.34
C LEU A 30 1.39 -5.00 3.28
N HIS A 31 1.34 -4.73 4.58
CA HIS A 31 1.40 -5.74 5.61
C HIS A 31 -0.02 -6.22 5.95
N VAL A 32 -0.39 -7.41 5.47
CA VAL A 32 -1.71 -8.00 5.74
C VAL A 32 -1.63 -8.90 6.98
N VAL A 33 -2.41 -8.55 7.99
CA VAL A 33 -2.46 -9.24 9.30
C VAL A 33 -3.81 -9.93 9.47
N ASP A 34 -3.82 -11.19 9.88
CA ASP A 34 -5.03 -11.88 10.35
C ASP A 34 -5.35 -11.38 11.76
N ALA A 35 -6.25 -10.41 11.88
CA ALA A 35 -6.59 -9.79 13.14
C ALA A 35 -7.33 -10.73 14.11
N SER A 36 -7.94 -11.81 13.61
CA SER A 36 -8.64 -12.82 14.42
C SER A 36 -7.68 -13.79 15.12
N HIS A 37 -6.41 -13.85 14.68
CA HIS A 37 -5.46 -14.77 15.26
C HIS A 37 -5.02 -14.31 16.66
N PRO A 38 -5.01 -15.18 17.70
CA PRO A 38 -4.63 -14.79 19.07
C PRO A 38 -3.24 -14.14 19.16
N GLU A 39 -2.30 -14.59 18.33
CA GLU A 39 -0.91 -14.12 18.31
C GLU A 39 -0.65 -13.06 17.23
N HIS A 40 -1.68 -12.41 16.67
CA HIS A 40 -1.52 -11.46 15.56
C HIS A 40 -0.54 -10.33 15.86
N ARG A 41 -0.45 -9.87 17.13
CA ARG A 41 0.52 -8.84 17.55
C ARG A 41 1.96 -9.35 17.43
N THR A 42 2.22 -10.54 17.93
CA THR A 42 3.56 -11.15 17.86
C THR A 42 3.96 -11.41 16.41
N GLN A 43 3.01 -11.84 15.57
CA GLN A 43 3.22 -12.02 14.13
C GLN A 43 3.52 -10.68 13.43
N TYR A 44 2.78 -9.62 13.77
CA TYR A 44 3.02 -8.27 13.28
C TYR A 44 4.43 -7.77 13.62
N ASP A 45 4.84 -7.92 14.89
CA ASP A 45 6.17 -7.51 15.35
C ASP A 45 7.28 -8.31 14.66
N THR A 46 7.07 -9.61 14.46
CA THR A 46 8.03 -10.47 13.73
C THR A 46 8.25 -10.01 12.30
N VAL A 47 7.18 -9.63 11.60
CA VAL A 47 7.28 -9.11 10.22
C VAL A 47 8.02 -7.78 10.20
N ASN A 48 7.73 -6.87 11.13
CA ASN A 48 8.45 -5.60 11.23
C ASN A 48 9.95 -5.80 11.51
N GLN A 49 10.30 -6.78 12.34
CA GLN A 49 11.72 -7.12 12.55
C GLN A 49 12.38 -7.59 11.25
N ILE A 50 11.70 -8.41 10.44
CA ILE A 50 12.23 -8.88 9.15
C ILE A 50 12.40 -7.71 8.18
N ILE A 51 11.45 -6.79 8.12
CA ILE A 51 11.54 -5.58 7.29
C ILE A 51 12.77 -4.76 7.66
N ASN A 52 13.03 -4.58 8.96
CA ASN A 52 14.22 -3.90 9.45
C ASN A 52 15.52 -4.68 9.12
N ASP A 53 15.56 -5.99 9.34
CA ASP A 53 16.70 -6.85 9.05
C ASP A 53 17.08 -6.86 7.55
N LEU A 54 16.11 -6.60 6.69
CA LEU A 54 16.31 -6.49 5.24
C LEU A 54 16.60 -5.04 4.77
N ASN A 55 16.68 -4.06 5.69
CA ASN A 55 16.85 -2.63 5.41
C ASN A 55 15.74 -2.09 4.48
N MET A 56 14.49 -2.51 4.72
CA MET A 56 13.30 -2.09 3.98
C MET A 56 12.43 -1.10 4.76
N ASP A 57 12.87 -0.65 5.93
CA ASP A 57 12.19 0.28 6.83
C ASP A 57 11.99 1.68 6.22
N GLN A 58 12.76 2.02 5.18
CA GLN A 58 12.61 3.27 4.42
C GLN A 58 11.49 3.21 3.36
N ILE A 59 10.97 2.02 3.05
CA ILE A 59 9.86 1.88 2.10
C ILE A 59 8.57 2.23 2.84
N PRO A 60 7.69 3.08 2.26
CA PRO A 60 6.38 3.37 2.84
C PRO A 60 5.61 2.09 3.16
N GLN A 61 4.91 2.08 4.30
CA GLN A 61 4.20 0.89 4.76
C GLN A 61 2.77 1.24 5.15
N ALA A 62 1.83 0.35 4.79
CA ALA A 62 0.47 0.39 5.29
C ALA A 62 0.04 -1.00 5.78
N VAL A 63 -0.78 -1.04 6.82
CA VAL A 63 -1.21 -2.29 7.47
C VAL A 63 -2.68 -2.54 7.22
N ILE A 64 -3.00 -3.75 6.81
CA ILE A 64 -4.37 -4.21 6.60
C ILE A 64 -4.68 -5.28 7.65
N PHE A 65 -5.40 -4.91 8.70
CA PHE A 65 -5.93 -5.87 9.67
C PHE A 65 -7.20 -6.50 9.09
N ASN A 66 -7.06 -7.71 8.56
CA ASN A 66 -8.14 -8.44 7.90
C ASN A 66 -8.88 -9.37 8.88
N LYS A 67 -10.04 -9.87 8.46
CA LYS A 67 -10.94 -10.76 9.21
C LYS A 67 -11.57 -10.10 10.43
N LYS A 68 -11.91 -8.80 10.35
CA LYS A 68 -12.64 -8.08 11.42
C LYS A 68 -13.91 -8.79 11.84
N ASP A 69 -14.57 -9.50 10.90
CA ASP A 69 -15.79 -10.28 11.11
C ASP A 69 -15.61 -11.47 12.07
N LEU A 70 -14.39 -11.89 12.33
CA LEU A 70 -14.05 -12.99 13.23
C LEU A 70 -13.37 -12.51 14.52
N CYS A 71 -13.20 -11.19 14.70
CA CYS A 71 -12.50 -10.63 15.86
C CYS A 71 -13.40 -10.49 17.08
N THR A 72 -12.82 -10.71 18.25
CA THR A 72 -13.41 -10.30 19.55
C THR A 72 -13.25 -8.80 19.76
N GLU A 73 -13.99 -8.21 20.71
CA GLU A 73 -13.85 -6.79 21.08
C GLU A 73 -12.39 -6.43 21.47
N ALA A 74 -11.71 -7.32 22.16
CA ALA A 74 -10.31 -7.12 22.56
C ALA A 74 -9.34 -7.06 21.37
N GLN A 75 -9.68 -7.73 20.26
CA GLN A 75 -8.89 -7.75 19.02
C GLN A 75 -9.21 -6.57 18.09
N ALA A 76 -10.35 -5.89 18.32
CA ALA A 76 -10.83 -4.80 17.48
C ALA A 76 -10.00 -3.49 17.60
N SER A 77 -8.99 -3.46 18.47
CA SER A 77 -8.11 -2.29 18.67
C SER A 77 -6.69 -2.63 18.24
N PRO A 78 -6.42 -2.70 16.93
CA PRO A 78 -5.09 -2.97 16.42
C PRO A 78 -4.13 -1.82 16.76
N VAL A 79 -2.90 -2.18 17.11
CA VAL A 79 -1.82 -1.20 17.34
C VAL A 79 -0.82 -1.36 16.20
N ALA A 80 -0.71 -0.33 15.38
CA ALA A 80 0.28 -0.26 14.31
C ALA A 80 1.01 1.08 14.36
N LYS A 81 2.29 1.07 13.98
CA LYS A 81 3.10 2.29 13.82
C LYS A 81 2.82 2.98 12.48
N SER A 82 2.50 2.19 11.46
CA SER A 82 2.16 2.65 10.11
C SER A 82 0.66 2.91 9.98
N PRO A 83 0.22 3.71 9.00
CA PRO A 83 -1.19 3.86 8.66
C PRO A 83 -1.87 2.50 8.44
N TYR A 84 -3.10 2.35 8.91
CA TYR A 84 -3.79 1.07 8.83
C TYR A 84 -5.29 1.19 8.59
N VAL A 85 -5.88 0.08 8.11
CA VAL A 85 -7.33 -0.15 8.09
C VAL A 85 -7.66 -1.48 8.75
N PHE A 86 -8.87 -1.55 9.35
CA PHE A 86 -9.44 -2.75 9.94
C PHE A 86 -10.64 -3.19 9.10
N VAL A 87 -10.51 -4.33 8.42
CA VAL A 87 -11.39 -4.73 7.33
C VAL A 87 -11.76 -6.22 7.37
N SER A 88 -12.78 -6.58 6.60
CA SER A 88 -13.06 -7.95 6.22
C SER A 88 -13.04 -8.10 4.70
N SER A 89 -12.27 -9.04 4.18
CA SER A 89 -12.26 -9.35 2.75
C SER A 89 -13.62 -9.89 2.24
N ARG A 90 -14.56 -10.19 3.15
CA ARG A 90 -15.93 -10.60 2.84
C ARG A 90 -16.91 -9.44 2.74
N ASP A 91 -16.51 -8.24 3.20
CA ASP A 91 -17.32 -7.02 3.15
C ASP A 91 -16.90 -6.18 1.94
N GLU A 92 -17.80 -6.07 0.95
CA GLU A 92 -17.55 -5.30 -0.27
C GLU A 92 -17.23 -3.82 0.03
N ASN A 93 -17.82 -3.24 1.09
CA ASN A 93 -17.60 -1.86 1.48
C ASN A 93 -16.18 -1.60 2.01
N ASP A 94 -15.48 -2.65 2.45
CA ASP A 94 -14.12 -2.52 2.98
C ASP A 94 -13.05 -2.44 1.88
N LYS A 95 -13.38 -2.82 0.65
CA LYS A 95 -12.47 -2.70 -0.51
C LYS A 95 -12.04 -1.26 -0.75
N ASP A 96 -12.98 -0.33 -0.67
CA ASP A 96 -12.68 1.09 -0.85
C ASP A 96 -11.81 1.65 0.27
N LYS A 97 -11.95 1.16 1.51
CA LYS A 97 -11.06 1.55 2.62
C LYS A 97 -9.61 1.15 2.34
N VAL A 98 -9.38 -0.07 1.84
CA VAL A 98 -8.03 -0.54 1.48
C VAL A 98 -7.47 0.28 0.33
N LYS A 99 -8.26 0.50 -0.73
CA LYS A 99 -7.87 1.31 -1.88
C LYS A 99 -7.49 2.73 -1.47
N ASN A 100 -8.31 3.38 -0.66
CA ASN A 100 -8.05 4.74 -0.19
C ASN A 100 -6.78 4.80 0.67
N LEU A 101 -6.57 3.85 1.60
CA LEU A 101 -5.34 3.75 2.38
C LEU A 101 -4.10 3.67 1.48
N MET A 102 -4.13 2.84 0.44
CA MET A 102 -3.02 2.69 -0.50
C MET A 102 -2.75 3.99 -1.27
N ILE A 103 -3.81 4.62 -1.79
CA ILE A 103 -3.71 5.88 -2.54
C ILE A 103 -3.17 6.99 -1.65
N ASP A 104 -3.70 7.15 -0.45
CA ASP A 104 -3.29 8.19 0.49
C ASP A 104 -1.82 8.02 0.90
N GLU A 105 -1.40 6.77 1.14
CA GLU A 105 -0.01 6.50 1.51
C GLU A 105 0.96 6.76 0.36
N ILE A 106 0.61 6.36 -0.87
CA ILE A 106 1.41 6.67 -2.06
C ILE A 106 1.51 8.18 -2.28
N LYS A 107 0.40 8.92 -2.15
CA LYS A 107 0.36 10.39 -2.33
C LYS A 107 1.29 11.12 -1.36
N ARG A 108 1.43 10.65 -0.12
CA ARG A 108 2.34 11.26 0.88
C ARG A 108 3.80 11.28 0.45
N HIS A 109 4.19 10.39 -0.46
CA HIS A 109 5.57 10.23 -0.94
C HIS A 109 5.76 10.72 -2.36
N LEU A 110 4.77 11.42 -2.93
CA LEU A 110 4.79 12.02 -4.25
C LEU A 110 4.59 13.53 -4.17
N ASN A 111 5.05 14.24 -5.21
CA ASN A 111 4.85 15.67 -5.36
C ASN A 111 3.56 15.95 -6.15
N TYR A 112 2.71 16.82 -5.64
CA TYR A 112 1.55 17.30 -6.38
C TYR A 112 1.98 18.08 -7.61
N TYR A 113 1.28 17.92 -8.73
CA TYR A 113 1.45 18.75 -9.93
C TYR A 113 0.09 19.09 -10.54
N GLU A 114 0.10 20.23 -11.24
CA GLU A 114 -0.97 20.66 -12.12
C GLU A 114 -0.35 21.07 -13.46
N GLU A 115 -0.88 20.56 -14.57
CA GLU A 115 -0.34 20.79 -15.90
C GLU A 115 -1.48 20.97 -16.90
N THR A 116 -1.35 21.97 -17.78
CA THR A 116 -2.26 22.13 -18.93
C THR A 116 -1.58 21.55 -20.15
N VAL A 117 -2.28 20.64 -20.81
CA VAL A 117 -1.78 19.90 -21.99
C VAL A 117 -2.67 20.22 -23.16
N ASP A 118 -2.09 20.72 -24.25
CA ASP A 118 -2.80 20.96 -25.50
C ASP A 118 -3.36 19.64 -26.06
N SER A 119 -4.59 19.67 -26.61
CA SER A 119 -5.30 18.48 -27.14
C SER A 119 -4.53 17.80 -28.27
N VAL A 120 -3.74 18.55 -29.06
CA VAL A 120 -2.90 17.98 -30.11
C VAL A 120 -1.69 17.22 -29.55
N ASN A 121 -1.30 17.43 -28.27
CA ASN A 121 -0.17 16.78 -27.63
C ASN A 121 -0.57 15.46 -26.92
N ALA A 122 -1.15 14.54 -27.68
CA ALA A 122 -1.60 13.24 -27.16
C ALA A 122 -0.47 12.45 -26.48
N ASN A 123 0.78 12.59 -26.96
CA ASN A 123 1.93 11.92 -26.37
C ASN A 123 2.20 12.39 -24.93
N ARG A 124 2.06 13.69 -24.66
CA ARG A 124 2.23 14.21 -23.30
C ARG A 124 1.15 13.70 -22.36
N LEU A 125 -0.10 13.71 -22.79
CA LEU A 125 -1.20 13.18 -22.00
C LEU A 125 -1.04 11.68 -21.72
N TYR A 126 -0.62 10.91 -22.72
CA TYR A 126 -0.32 9.49 -22.55
C TYR A 126 0.81 9.27 -21.55
N PHE A 127 1.90 10.04 -21.66
CA PHE A 127 3.04 9.98 -20.73
C PHE A 127 2.59 10.22 -19.28
N LEU A 128 1.79 11.28 -19.03
CA LEU A 128 1.28 11.59 -17.70
C LEU A 128 0.44 10.43 -17.14
N LYS A 129 -0.47 9.87 -17.95
CA LYS A 129 -1.30 8.73 -17.53
C LYS A 129 -0.51 7.46 -17.20
N GLN A 130 0.64 7.24 -17.83
CA GLN A 130 1.45 6.04 -17.62
C GLN A 130 2.49 6.20 -16.49
N ASN A 131 2.95 7.42 -16.22
CA ASN A 131 4.11 7.65 -15.35
C ASN A 131 3.80 8.47 -14.09
N THR A 132 2.53 8.88 -13.91
CA THR A 132 2.09 9.65 -12.75
C THR A 132 0.77 9.11 -12.20
N LEU A 133 0.43 9.47 -10.97
CA LEU A 133 -0.89 9.22 -10.41
C LEU A 133 -1.81 10.38 -10.80
N VAL A 134 -2.54 10.26 -11.90
CA VAL A 134 -3.53 11.26 -12.35
C VAL A 134 -4.77 11.17 -11.47
N GLU A 135 -5.13 12.27 -10.83
CA GLU A 135 -6.30 12.38 -9.95
C GLU A 135 -7.49 13.03 -10.66
N GLU A 136 -7.22 14.13 -11.36
CA GLU A 136 -8.23 14.86 -12.11
C GLU A 136 -7.78 15.07 -13.57
N LEU A 137 -8.70 14.92 -14.48
CA LEU A 137 -8.53 15.17 -15.90
C LEU A 137 -9.77 15.84 -16.45
N HIS A 138 -9.67 17.11 -16.82
CA HIS A 138 -10.75 17.89 -17.40
C HIS A 138 -10.35 18.41 -18.78
N PHE A 139 -11.25 18.27 -19.77
CA PHE A 139 -11.10 18.88 -21.08
C PHE A 139 -11.83 20.20 -21.11
N ASN A 140 -11.15 21.27 -21.55
CA ASN A 140 -11.73 22.58 -21.78
C ASN A 140 -11.93 22.75 -23.29
N GLU A 141 -13.20 22.83 -23.71
CA GLU A 141 -13.58 22.94 -25.12
C GLU A 141 -13.19 24.29 -25.74
N GLU A 142 -13.24 25.40 -24.96
CA GLU A 142 -12.91 26.74 -25.47
C GLU A 142 -11.43 26.90 -25.79
N SER A 143 -10.56 26.34 -24.96
CA SER A 143 -9.10 26.42 -25.12
C SER A 143 -8.50 25.20 -25.82
N GLU A 144 -9.29 24.18 -26.11
CA GLU A 144 -8.86 22.89 -26.65
C GLU A 144 -7.71 22.26 -25.85
N THR A 145 -7.76 22.35 -24.51
CA THR A 145 -6.71 21.86 -23.62
C THR A 145 -7.24 20.89 -22.57
N TYR A 146 -6.37 20.03 -22.06
CA TYR A 146 -6.61 19.21 -20.89
C TYR A 146 -5.96 19.84 -19.65
N SER A 147 -6.72 20.03 -18.58
CA SER A 147 -6.19 20.27 -17.25
C SER A 147 -5.97 18.92 -16.56
N VAL A 148 -4.73 18.66 -16.16
CA VAL A 148 -4.32 17.41 -15.54
C VAL A 148 -3.77 17.73 -14.16
N LYS A 149 -4.37 17.12 -13.12
CA LYS A 149 -3.87 17.22 -11.75
C LYS A 149 -3.53 15.85 -11.22
N GLY A 150 -2.46 15.77 -10.43
CA GLY A 150 -2.04 14.47 -9.90
C GLY A 150 -0.77 14.56 -9.06
N TYR A 151 -0.12 13.41 -8.94
CA TYR A 151 1.09 13.26 -8.13
C TYR A 151 2.17 12.53 -8.93
N LYS A 152 3.43 12.96 -8.77
CA LYS A 152 4.62 12.40 -9.42
C LYS A 152 5.80 12.33 -8.47
N LYS A 153 6.80 11.49 -8.78
CA LYS A 153 8.09 11.45 -8.07
C LYS A 153 8.88 12.74 -8.24
#